data_b72263b7bf254eeb65a39487638f2e63
#
_entry.id   b72263b7bf254eeb65a39487638f2e63
#
_cell.length_a   1.000
_cell.length_b   1.000
_cell.length_c   1.000
_cell.angle_alpha   90.00
_cell.angle_beta   90.00
_cell.angle_gamma   90.00
#
_symmetry.space_group_name_H-M   'P 1'
#
loop_
_entity.id
_entity.type
_entity.pdbx_description
1 polymer ?
#
loop_
_entity_poly.entity_id
_entity_poly.type
_entity_poly.pdbx_seq_one_letter_code
_entity_poly.pdbx_strand_id
1 'polypeptide(L)'
;MLKTLGAQVKQYHWVTFITPVFSALEAVADMFLPMLMSRIIDKGVKVGGQAGMQAVLHYGAIMVAVAIGALVCGILAGRFASIASTGFAANLRQAMFANIQSFSFSNIDRFSTAGLVTRLTTDVSNVQLSYQMITRICVRAPVMLITALIMAFSIHASLSMIFVVAIVILAAALSFIIFKATGTFNRVFKKYDDLNASVQENVGAIRVVKAFVREDYERSKFNKAANAVYRMFVKAETYVSFNNPVMMLTVFGSMLGLSWLGAKAIVLEGFTEGGLMSLFSYVMSILMSLMMISMIFVMMSMSVASARRICEVLNEKADLTSPAQALTAVPDGSVDFDHVSFSYRQGKGKPVLQDIDLHIEAGQTIGILGGTGSAKSSLVNLISRLYDVSEGSVRVGGHDVREYDLTTLRDEVAVVLQKNVLFSGTILENLRWGNAEATQEECERVCRLACADDFIQAMPQGYETYIEQGGTNVSGGQKQRLCIARALLKKPKILILDDSTSAVDTATDARIRKALREEIPNTTKIIIAQRISSVQDADRILVLDEGRVNGFGTHEQLLASNRIYQEVYQGQTQGGGDFDEKEGA
;
A
#
# COMPACT_ATOMS: atom_id res chain seq x y z
N MET A 1 -17.66 0.47 1.73
CA MET A 1 -16.62 -0.34 2.38
C MET A 1 -17.01 -1.82 2.50
N LEU A 2 -18.02 -2.21 3.31
CA LEU A 2 -18.40 -3.63 3.47
C LEU A 2 -18.79 -4.31 2.14
N LYS A 3 -19.53 -3.63 1.28
CA LYS A 3 -19.91 -4.14 -0.05
C LYS A 3 -18.68 -4.36 -0.95
N THR A 4 -17.73 -3.42 -0.95
CA THR A 4 -16.50 -3.51 -1.75
C THR A 4 -15.61 -4.66 -1.28
N LEU A 5 -15.41 -4.78 0.03
CA LEU A 5 -14.62 -5.88 0.61
C LEU A 5 -15.34 -7.22 0.46
N GLY A 6 -16.65 -7.28 0.73
CA GLY A 6 -17.44 -8.51 0.58
C GLY A 6 -17.44 -9.07 -0.83
N ALA A 7 -17.37 -8.20 -1.85
CA ALA A 7 -17.25 -8.63 -3.25
C ALA A 7 -15.93 -9.39 -3.53
N GLN A 8 -14.89 -9.23 -2.70
CA GLN A 8 -13.60 -9.90 -2.87
C GLN A 8 -13.54 -11.29 -2.20
N VAL A 9 -14.60 -11.71 -1.51
CA VAL A 9 -14.70 -13.09 -0.98
C VAL A 9 -14.73 -14.12 -2.11
N LYS A 10 -15.39 -13.80 -3.25
CA LYS A 10 -15.44 -14.59 -4.49
C LYS A 10 -15.65 -16.10 -4.21
N GLN A 11 -14.74 -16.95 -4.66
CA GLN A 11 -14.80 -18.42 -4.54
C GLN A 11 -14.79 -18.96 -3.09
N TYR A 12 -14.44 -18.14 -2.10
CA TYR A 12 -14.33 -18.55 -0.70
C TYR A 12 -15.62 -18.36 0.12
N HIS A 13 -16.76 -17.99 -0.52
CA HIS A 13 -18.01 -17.75 0.19
C HIS A 13 -18.52 -18.98 0.96
N TRP A 14 -18.45 -20.18 0.38
CA TRP A 14 -18.86 -21.41 1.07
C TRP A 14 -18.03 -21.70 2.32
N VAL A 15 -16.72 -21.56 2.22
CA VAL A 15 -15.80 -21.78 3.34
C VAL A 15 -16.05 -20.72 4.44
N THR A 16 -16.37 -19.49 4.05
CA THR A 16 -16.73 -18.40 4.95
C THR A 16 -18.01 -18.70 5.73
N PHE A 17 -19.02 -19.31 5.12
CA PHE A 17 -20.28 -19.66 5.79
C PHE A 17 -20.16 -20.94 6.65
N ILE A 18 -19.33 -21.88 6.27
CA ILE A 18 -19.12 -23.13 7.01
C ILE A 18 -18.32 -22.89 8.31
N THR A 19 -17.36 -21.97 8.30
CA THR A 19 -16.52 -21.65 9.47
C THR A 19 -17.32 -21.30 10.73
N PRO A 20 -18.29 -20.35 10.70
CA PRO A 20 -19.16 -20.04 11.83
C PRO A 20 -19.97 -21.23 12.33
N VAL A 21 -20.42 -22.10 11.45
CA VAL A 21 -21.20 -23.29 11.83
C VAL A 21 -20.36 -24.24 12.68
N PHE A 22 -19.15 -24.59 12.24
CA PHE A 22 -18.26 -25.44 13.03
C PHE A 22 -17.81 -24.77 14.33
N SER A 23 -17.58 -23.45 14.32
CA SER A 23 -17.26 -22.69 15.54
C SER A 23 -18.41 -22.65 16.55
N ALA A 24 -19.66 -22.59 16.07
CA ALA A 24 -20.85 -22.66 16.91
C ALA A 24 -21.02 -24.08 17.49
N LEU A 25 -20.85 -25.11 16.67
CA LEU A 25 -20.92 -26.52 17.12
C LEU A 25 -19.86 -26.82 18.17
N GLU A 26 -18.61 -26.37 17.97
CA GLU A 26 -17.53 -26.45 18.94
C GLU A 26 -17.93 -25.82 20.27
N ALA A 27 -18.42 -24.55 20.23
CA ALA A 27 -18.83 -23.83 21.44
C ALA A 27 -19.99 -24.52 22.18
N VAL A 28 -20.97 -25.04 21.47
CA VAL A 28 -22.09 -25.80 22.06
C VAL A 28 -21.59 -27.10 22.70
N ALA A 29 -20.74 -27.87 22.01
CA ALA A 29 -20.18 -29.11 22.52
C ALA A 29 -19.35 -28.87 23.81
N ASP A 30 -18.52 -27.82 23.84
CA ASP A 30 -17.75 -27.43 25.02
C ASP A 30 -18.66 -27.19 26.25
N MET A 31 -19.86 -26.63 26.06
CA MET A 31 -20.80 -26.33 27.16
C MET A 31 -21.54 -27.57 27.68
N PHE A 32 -21.53 -28.69 26.95
CA PHE A 32 -22.07 -29.95 27.47
C PHE A 32 -21.11 -30.68 28.45
N LEU A 33 -19.80 -30.43 28.36
CA LEU A 33 -18.80 -31.09 29.21
C LEU A 33 -19.02 -30.87 30.72
N PRO A 34 -19.27 -29.64 31.21
CA PRO A 34 -19.56 -29.44 32.65
C PRO A 34 -20.83 -30.17 33.10
N MET A 35 -21.88 -30.20 32.24
CA MET A 35 -23.11 -30.93 32.57
C MET A 35 -22.89 -32.44 32.69
N LEU A 36 -22.08 -33.03 31.80
CA LEU A 36 -21.74 -34.46 31.88
C LEU A 36 -20.91 -34.75 33.13
N MET A 37 -19.98 -33.85 33.48
CA MET A 37 -19.20 -33.96 34.72
C MET A 37 -20.09 -33.95 35.97
N SER A 38 -21.12 -33.06 36.01
CA SER A 38 -22.12 -33.09 37.08
C SER A 38 -22.78 -34.47 37.21
N ARG A 39 -23.19 -35.11 36.08
CA ARG A 39 -23.80 -36.42 36.09
C ARG A 39 -22.84 -37.53 36.57
N ILE A 40 -21.55 -37.43 36.30
CA ILE A 40 -20.52 -38.34 36.79
C ILE A 40 -20.44 -38.23 38.31
N ILE A 41 -20.45 -37.02 38.88
CA ILE A 41 -20.38 -36.78 40.33
C ILE A 41 -21.65 -37.29 40.99
N ASP A 42 -22.84 -36.86 40.52
CA ASP A 42 -24.11 -37.12 41.19
C ASP A 42 -24.57 -38.61 41.08
N LYS A 43 -24.42 -39.24 39.89
CA LYS A 43 -24.87 -40.59 39.61
C LYS A 43 -23.76 -41.64 39.72
N GLY A 44 -22.50 -41.22 39.69
CA GLY A 44 -21.35 -42.11 39.76
C GLY A 44 -20.70 -42.08 41.14
N VAL A 45 -20.03 -40.99 41.47
CA VAL A 45 -19.21 -40.87 42.68
C VAL A 45 -20.07 -40.94 43.94
N LYS A 46 -21.22 -40.23 43.97
CA LYS A 46 -22.12 -40.17 45.12
C LYS A 46 -22.84 -41.48 45.39
N VAL A 47 -23.22 -42.24 44.36
CA VAL A 47 -23.89 -43.52 44.49
C VAL A 47 -22.92 -44.64 44.90
N GLY A 48 -21.68 -44.62 44.43
CA GLY A 48 -20.64 -45.60 44.77
C GLY A 48 -20.96 -47.03 44.29
N GLY A 49 -20.10 -48.01 44.66
CA GLY A 49 -20.27 -49.40 44.31
C GLY A 49 -20.22 -49.67 42.80
N GLN A 50 -20.72 -50.84 42.38
CA GLN A 50 -20.71 -51.28 40.95
C GLN A 50 -21.63 -50.39 40.08
N ALA A 51 -22.81 -50.00 40.62
CA ALA A 51 -23.74 -49.14 39.87
C ALA A 51 -23.15 -47.76 39.64
N GLY A 52 -22.46 -47.17 40.64
CA GLY A 52 -21.76 -45.92 40.49
C GLY A 52 -20.62 -45.99 39.45
N MET A 53 -19.84 -47.08 39.45
CA MET A 53 -18.77 -47.28 38.49
C MET A 53 -19.30 -47.40 37.04
N GLN A 54 -20.42 -48.11 36.85
CA GLN A 54 -21.07 -48.20 35.54
C GLN A 54 -21.54 -46.80 35.06
N ALA A 55 -22.09 -45.97 35.93
CA ALA A 55 -22.48 -44.61 35.59
C ALA A 55 -21.27 -43.72 35.22
N VAL A 56 -20.16 -43.83 35.96
CA VAL A 56 -18.89 -43.13 35.61
C VAL A 56 -18.39 -43.53 34.25
N LEU A 57 -18.35 -44.84 33.94
CA LEU A 57 -17.91 -45.32 32.63
C LEU A 57 -18.86 -44.86 31.51
N HIS A 58 -20.17 -44.94 31.73
CA HIS A 58 -21.16 -44.51 30.73
C HIS A 58 -21.07 -42.99 30.41
N TYR A 59 -21.15 -42.15 31.41
CA TYR A 59 -21.07 -40.68 31.24
C TYR A 59 -19.67 -40.23 30.85
N GLY A 60 -18.63 -40.90 31.32
CA GLY A 60 -17.25 -40.67 30.93
C GLY A 60 -17.03 -40.96 29.41
N ALA A 61 -17.56 -42.09 28.91
CA ALA A 61 -17.47 -42.40 27.49
C ALA A 61 -18.21 -41.36 26.62
N ILE A 62 -19.40 -40.92 27.05
CA ILE A 62 -20.13 -39.81 26.36
C ILE A 62 -19.31 -38.54 26.39
N MET A 63 -18.72 -38.20 27.53
CA MET A 63 -17.90 -36.98 27.69
C MET A 63 -16.68 -37.00 26.74
N VAL A 64 -16.00 -38.14 26.63
CA VAL A 64 -14.89 -38.31 25.67
C VAL A 64 -15.38 -38.19 24.24
N ALA A 65 -16.51 -38.80 23.89
CA ALA A 65 -17.07 -38.67 22.54
C ALA A 65 -17.43 -37.22 22.17
N VAL A 66 -18.04 -36.48 23.12
CA VAL A 66 -18.35 -35.03 22.94
C VAL A 66 -17.07 -34.20 22.83
N ALA A 67 -16.06 -34.46 23.64
CA ALA A 67 -14.77 -33.80 23.58
C ALA A 67 -14.05 -34.04 22.23
N ILE A 68 -14.08 -35.26 21.71
CA ILE A 68 -13.54 -35.59 20.37
C ILE A 68 -14.35 -34.87 19.30
N GLY A 69 -15.68 -34.81 19.41
CA GLY A 69 -16.54 -34.05 18.51
C GLY A 69 -16.21 -32.56 18.51
N ALA A 70 -16.02 -31.95 19.68
CA ALA A 70 -15.60 -30.56 19.85
C ALA A 70 -14.22 -30.32 19.22
N LEU A 71 -13.26 -31.22 19.45
CA LEU A 71 -11.92 -31.15 18.84
C LEU A 71 -11.98 -31.17 17.31
N VAL A 72 -12.74 -32.07 16.73
CA VAL A 72 -12.91 -32.15 15.26
C VAL A 72 -13.55 -30.87 14.71
N CYS A 73 -14.61 -30.37 15.35
CA CYS A 73 -15.24 -29.11 14.96
C CYS A 73 -14.25 -27.95 15.07
N GLY A 74 -13.44 -27.88 16.12
CA GLY A 74 -12.43 -26.84 16.32
C GLY A 74 -11.33 -26.87 15.24
N ILE A 75 -10.85 -28.07 14.88
CA ILE A 75 -9.86 -28.25 13.81
C ILE A 75 -10.45 -27.82 12.46
N LEU A 76 -11.68 -28.23 12.14
CA LEU A 76 -12.35 -27.85 10.90
C LEU A 76 -12.63 -26.36 10.85
N ALA A 77 -13.13 -25.76 11.94
CA ALA A 77 -13.34 -24.31 12.05
C ALA A 77 -12.03 -23.54 11.82
N GLY A 78 -10.93 -23.98 12.44
CA GLY A 78 -9.61 -23.38 12.27
C GLY A 78 -9.10 -23.46 10.83
N ARG A 79 -9.19 -24.65 10.23
CA ARG A 79 -8.77 -24.88 8.84
C ARG A 79 -9.58 -24.04 7.85
N PHE A 80 -10.91 -24.04 7.97
CA PHE A 80 -11.76 -23.28 7.07
C PHE A 80 -11.60 -21.77 7.28
N ALA A 81 -11.45 -21.28 8.51
CA ALA A 81 -11.14 -19.89 8.79
C ALA A 81 -9.83 -19.44 8.13
N SER A 82 -8.81 -20.28 8.19
CA SER A 82 -7.51 -20.01 7.55
C SER A 82 -7.62 -19.94 6.03
N ILE A 83 -8.29 -20.93 5.41
CA ILE A 83 -8.51 -20.95 3.94
C ILE A 83 -9.31 -19.72 3.50
N ALA A 84 -10.39 -19.40 4.22
CA ALA A 84 -11.23 -18.25 3.89
C ALA A 84 -10.46 -16.92 4.00
N SER A 85 -9.71 -16.73 5.10
CA SER A 85 -9.01 -15.46 5.36
C SER A 85 -7.80 -15.25 4.43
N THR A 86 -7.01 -16.31 4.20
CA THR A 86 -5.86 -16.22 3.28
C THR A 86 -6.30 -16.07 1.83
N GLY A 87 -7.35 -16.79 1.43
CA GLY A 87 -7.94 -16.67 0.09
C GLY A 87 -8.55 -15.29 -0.15
N PHE A 88 -9.26 -14.75 0.84
CA PHE A 88 -9.78 -13.38 0.79
C PHE A 88 -8.65 -12.34 0.65
N ALA A 89 -7.56 -12.48 1.42
CA ALA A 89 -6.40 -11.60 1.34
C ALA A 89 -5.69 -11.70 -0.03
N ALA A 90 -5.59 -12.91 -0.61
CA ALA A 90 -5.04 -13.10 -1.94
C ALA A 90 -5.89 -12.38 -3.01
N ASN A 91 -7.21 -12.52 -2.95
CA ASN A 91 -8.12 -11.82 -3.85
C ASN A 91 -8.03 -10.29 -3.70
N LEU A 92 -7.89 -9.77 -2.46
CA LEU A 92 -7.69 -8.34 -2.21
C LEU A 92 -6.39 -7.84 -2.85
N ARG A 93 -5.27 -8.55 -2.64
CA ARG A 93 -3.98 -8.18 -3.24
C ARG A 93 -4.05 -8.18 -4.76
N GLN A 94 -4.64 -9.21 -5.33
CA GLN A 94 -4.80 -9.33 -6.79
C GLN A 94 -5.65 -8.19 -7.35
N ALA A 95 -6.81 -7.90 -6.73
CA ALA A 95 -7.71 -6.84 -7.18
C ALA A 95 -7.07 -5.45 -7.05
N MET A 96 -6.39 -5.18 -5.92
CA MET A 96 -5.68 -3.93 -5.70
C MET A 96 -4.53 -3.76 -6.69
N PHE A 97 -3.72 -4.81 -6.90
CA PHE A 97 -2.59 -4.75 -7.83
C PHE A 97 -3.07 -4.52 -9.27
N ALA A 98 -4.11 -5.23 -9.70
CA ALA A 98 -4.70 -5.02 -11.02
C ALA A 98 -5.23 -3.58 -11.20
N ASN A 99 -5.86 -3.02 -10.16
CA ASN A 99 -6.35 -1.64 -10.20
C ASN A 99 -5.19 -0.63 -10.23
N ILE A 100 -4.12 -0.86 -9.44
CA ILE A 100 -2.92 0.00 -9.44
C ILE A 100 -2.25 0.02 -10.83
N GLN A 101 -2.22 -1.11 -11.55
CA GLN A 101 -1.67 -1.16 -12.91
C GLN A 101 -2.47 -0.33 -13.92
N SER A 102 -3.75 -0.07 -13.65
CA SER A 102 -4.59 0.79 -14.49
C SER A 102 -4.48 2.28 -14.15
N PHE A 103 -3.81 2.66 -13.07
CA PHE A 103 -3.72 4.05 -12.61
C PHE A 103 -2.97 4.93 -13.59
N SER A 104 -3.44 6.16 -13.73
CA SER A 104 -2.70 7.26 -14.36
C SER A 104 -1.61 7.82 -13.43
N PHE A 105 -0.74 8.64 -13.95
CA PHE A 105 0.29 9.32 -13.14
C PHE A 105 -0.32 10.18 -12.03
N SER A 106 -1.41 10.89 -12.31
CA SER A 106 -2.15 11.68 -11.31
C SER A 106 -2.67 10.85 -10.11
N ASN A 107 -3.16 9.62 -10.38
CA ASN A 107 -3.55 8.70 -9.31
C ASN A 107 -2.32 8.26 -8.48
N ILE A 108 -1.20 7.92 -9.13
CA ILE A 108 0.04 7.48 -8.45
C ILE A 108 0.61 8.61 -7.58
N ASP A 109 0.62 9.85 -8.07
CA ASP A 109 1.08 11.02 -7.32
C ASP A 109 0.26 11.25 -6.05
N ARG A 110 -1.06 11.00 -6.11
CA ARG A 110 -1.97 11.12 -4.97
C ARG A 110 -1.69 10.10 -3.88
N PHE A 111 -1.38 8.84 -4.24
CA PHE A 111 -1.26 7.74 -3.27
C PHE A 111 0.14 7.56 -2.69
N SER A 112 1.17 8.03 -3.31
CA SER A 112 2.59 7.72 -3.10
C SER A 112 2.92 6.22 -3.20
N THR A 113 4.08 5.88 -3.71
CA THR A 113 4.52 4.48 -3.89
C THR A 113 4.63 3.74 -2.55
N ALA A 114 5.23 4.38 -1.53
CA ALA A 114 5.36 3.79 -0.20
C ALA A 114 3.98 3.51 0.44
N GLY A 115 3.00 4.42 0.24
CA GLY A 115 1.64 4.24 0.70
C GLY A 115 0.93 3.05 0.03
N LEU A 116 1.11 2.84 -1.27
CA LEU A 116 0.55 1.71 -2.00
C LEU A 116 1.16 0.38 -1.53
N VAL A 117 2.48 0.32 -1.31
CA VAL A 117 3.15 -0.87 -0.76
C VAL A 117 2.59 -1.22 0.61
N THR A 118 2.46 -0.24 1.52
CA THR A 118 1.88 -0.47 2.86
C THR A 118 0.46 -1.02 2.78
N ARG A 119 -0.36 -0.54 1.84
CA ARG A 119 -1.74 -1.01 1.64
C ARG A 119 -1.79 -2.45 1.14
N LEU A 120 -0.89 -2.84 0.20
CA LEU A 120 -0.81 -4.20 -0.34
C LEU A 120 -0.25 -5.22 0.67
N THR A 121 0.53 -4.79 1.65
CA THR A 121 1.19 -5.65 2.63
C THR A 121 0.49 -5.58 4.00
N THR A 122 0.79 -4.57 4.78
CA THR A 122 0.35 -4.44 6.18
C THR A 122 -1.16 -4.30 6.31
N ASP A 123 -1.79 -3.43 5.50
CA ASP A 123 -3.23 -3.21 5.60
C ASP A 123 -4.03 -4.45 5.21
N VAL A 124 -3.63 -5.15 4.15
CA VAL A 124 -4.29 -6.43 3.77
C VAL A 124 -4.10 -7.47 4.86
N SER A 125 -2.93 -7.55 5.51
CA SER A 125 -2.69 -8.50 6.61
C SER A 125 -3.56 -8.19 7.83
N ASN A 126 -3.74 -6.91 8.18
CA ASN A 126 -4.63 -6.49 9.26
C ASN A 126 -6.10 -6.86 8.97
N VAL A 127 -6.54 -6.63 7.75
CA VAL A 127 -7.91 -6.98 7.33
C VAL A 127 -8.09 -8.50 7.25
N GLN A 128 -7.09 -9.26 6.82
CA GLN A 128 -7.08 -10.73 6.85
C GLN A 128 -7.28 -11.28 8.26
N LEU A 129 -6.50 -10.79 9.23
CA LEU A 129 -6.62 -11.21 10.64
C LEU A 129 -8.01 -10.89 11.20
N SER A 130 -8.53 -9.70 10.93
CA SER A 130 -9.86 -9.32 11.36
C SER A 130 -10.95 -10.16 10.70
N TYR A 131 -10.81 -10.49 9.43
CA TYR A 131 -11.74 -11.37 8.73
C TYR A 131 -11.75 -12.77 9.35
N GLN A 132 -10.58 -13.32 9.69
CA GLN A 132 -10.46 -14.60 10.39
C GLN A 132 -11.12 -14.56 11.77
N MET A 133 -10.95 -13.47 12.51
CA MET A 133 -11.59 -13.30 13.82
C MET A 133 -13.11 -13.16 13.71
N ILE A 134 -13.59 -12.40 12.74
CA ILE A 134 -15.03 -12.24 12.49
C ILE A 134 -15.68 -13.59 12.17
N THR A 135 -15.10 -14.37 11.28
CA THR A 135 -15.70 -15.62 10.84
C THR A 135 -15.65 -16.73 11.92
N ARG A 136 -14.71 -16.69 12.86
CA ARG A 136 -14.55 -17.72 13.89
C ARG A 136 -14.97 -17.23 15.28
N ILE A 137 -14.28 -16.23 15.83
CA ILE A 137 -14.41 -15.84 17.24
C ILE A 137 -15.68 -15.01 17.48
N CYS A 138 -16.07 -14.16 16.52
CA CYS A 138 -17.28 -13.32 16.63
C CYS A 138 -18.59 -14.15 16.69
N VAL A 139 -18.55 -15.39 16.20
CA VAL A 139 -19.67 -16.33 16.34
C VAL A 139 -19.50 -17.22 17.58
N ARG A 140 -18.29 -17.74 17.81
CA ARG A 140 -18.00 -18.62 18.96
C ARG A 140 -18.33 -17.95 20.31
N ALA A 141 -17.88 -16.72 20.54
CA ALA A 141 -18.01 -16.08 21.83
C ALA A 141 -19.48 -15.82 22.25
N PRO A 142 -20.37 -15.25 21.40
CA PRO A 142 -21.79 -15.11 21.74
C PRO A 142 -22.50 -16.45 21.89
N VAL A 143 -22.21 -17.45 21.04
CA VAL A 143 -22.82 -18.79 21.14
C VAL A 143 -22.41 -19.45 22.45
N MET A 144 -21.12 -19.38 22.84
CA MET A 144 -20.63 -19.89 24.11
C MET A 144 -21.32 -19.21 25.30
N LEU A 145 -21.46 -17.87 25.27
CA LEU A 145 -22.13 -17.12 26.33
C LEU A 145 -23.60 -17.53 26.46
N ILE A 146 -24.35 -17.57 25.35
CA ILE A 146 -25.79 -17.91 25.33
C ILE A 146 -25.98 -19.37 25.79
N THR A 147 -25.19 -20.30 25.27
CA THR A 147 -25.29 -21.72 25.62
C THR A 147 -24.93 -21.95 27.10
N ALA A 148 -23.87 -21.29 27.61
CA ALA A 148 -23.51 -21.38 29.01
C ALA A 148 -24.63 -20.87 29.93
N LEU A 149 -25.29 -19.76 29.57
CA LEU A 149 -26.46 -19.24 30.31
C LEU A 149 -27.62 -20.22 30.27
N ILE A 150 -28.01 -20.72 29.11
CA ILE A 150 -29.10 -21.71 28.96
C ILE A 150 -28.83 -22.92 29.85
N MET A 151 -27.59 -23.46 29.78
CA MET A 151 -27.20 -24.60 30.57
C MET A 151 -27.23 -24.31 32.09
N ALA A 152 -26.75 -23.15 32.50
CA ALA A 152 -26.77 -22.75 33.90
C ALA A 152 -28.21 -22.61 34.44
N PHE A 153 -29.10 -21.95 33.65
CA PHE A 153 -30.51 -21.81 34.03
C PHE A 153 -31.25 -23.15 34.05
N SER A 154 -30.86 -24.12 33.20
CA SER A 154 -31.43 -25.47 33.22
C SER A 154 -31.04 -26.29 34.48
N ILE A 155 -29.92 -25.93 35.15
CA ILE A 155 -29.47 -26.59 36.40
C ILE A 155 -30.16 -25.99 37.60
N HIS A 156 -30.12 -24.66 37.79
CA HIS A 156 -30.76 -23.98 38.90
C HIS A 156 -31.00 -22.50 38.59
N ALA A 157 -32.26 -22.12 38.33
CA ALA A 157 -32.60 -20.79 37.85
C ALA A 157 -32.22 -19.65 38.84
N SER A 158 -32.49 -19.82 40.13
CA SER A 158 -32.19 -18.79 41.15
C SER A 158 -30.70 -18.50 41.29
N LEU A 159 -29.87 -19.56 41.30
CA LEU A 159 -28.40 -19.41 41.37
C LEU A 159 -27.83 -18.81 40.08
N SER A 160 -28.44 -19.09 38.97
CA SER A 160 -28.03 -18.56 37.64
C SER A 160 -28.25 -17.05 37.50
N MET A 161 -29.08 -16.42 38.35
CA MET A 161 -29.20 -14.96 38.38
C MET A 161 -27.89 -14.25 38.75
N ILE A 162 -26.97 -14.93 39.45
CA ILE A 162 -25.64 -14.40 39.75
C ILE A 162 -24.88 -14.11 38.43
N PHE A 163 -25.05 -14.96 37.41
CA PHE A 163 -24.41 -14.76 36.11
C PHE A 163 -24.96 -13.53 35.38
N VAL A 164 -26.26 -13.30 35.43
CA VAL A 164 -26.88 -12.12 34.83
C VAL A 164 -26.33 -10.84 35.48
N VAL A 165 -26.25 -10.81 36.80
CA VAL A 165 -25.65 -9.68 37.52
C VAL A 165 -24.17 -9.50 37.16
N ALA A 166 -23.41 -10.58 37.12
CA ALA A 166 -21.99 -10.55 36.71
C ALA A 166 -21.79 -10.03 35.28
N ILE A 167 -22.63 -10.47 34.34
CA ILE A 167 -22.59 -10.00 32.95
C ILE A 167 -22.89 -8.52 32.85
N VAL A 168 -23.91 -8.02 33.56
CA VAL A 168 -24.28 -6.59 33.55
C VAL A 168 -23.12 -5.74 34.13
N ILE A 169 -22.55 -6.16 35.27
CA ILE A 169 -21.40 -5.46 35.88
C ILE A 169 -20.21 -5.43 34.92
N LEU A 170 -19.85 -6.58 34.32
CA LEU A 170 -18.75 -6.67 33.40
C LEU A 170 -19.00 -5.90 32.10
N ALA A 171 -20.20 -5.99 31.53
CA ALA A 171 -20.54 -5.25 30.32
C ALA A 171 -20.45 -3.74 30.56
N ALA A 172 -20.93 -3.25 31.70
CA ALA A 172 -20.82 -1.84 32.07
C ALA A 172 -19.36 -1.41 32.27
N ALA A 173 -18.58 -2.20 33.00
CA ALA A 173 -17.16 -1.91 33.26
C ALA A 173 -16.33 -1.95 31.99
N LEU A 174 -16.50 -2.99 31.16
CA LEU A 174 -15.80 -3.13 29.87
C LEU A 174 -16.15 -1.99 28.92
N SER A 175 -17.44 -1.63 28.81
CA SER A 175 -17.88 -0.50 27.98
C SER A 175 -17.23 0.81 28.44
N PHE A 176 -17.15 1.06 29.74
CA PHE A 176 -16.47 2.23 30.29
C PHE A 176 -14.97 2.23 29.95
N ILE A 177 -14.29 1.09 30.20
CA ILE A 177 -12.85 0.93 29.88
C ILE A 177 -12.59 1.16 28.40
N ILE A 178 -13.37 0.52 27.51
CA ILE A 178 -13.22 0.64 26.06
C ILE A 178 -13.42 2.10 25.64
N PHE A 179 -14.46 2.77 26.12
CA PHE A 179 -14.73 4.16 25.77
C PHE A 179 -13.58 5.09 26.16
N LYS A 180 -13.05 4.95 27.38
CA LYS A 180 -11.92 5.76 27.89
C LYS A 180 -10.60 5.41 27.18
N ALA A 181 -10.33 4.11 27.00
CA ALA A 181 -9.12 3.64 26.34
C ALA A 181 -9.06 4.10 24.87
N THR A 182 -10.15 3.91 24.09
CA THR A 182 -10.20 4.29 22.67
C THR A 182 -9.95 5.78 22.48
N GLY A 183 -10.58 6.64 23.31
CA GLY A 183 -10.35 8.09 23.25
C GLY A 183 -8.92 8.50 23.56
N THR A 184 -8.24 7.74 24.46
CA THR A 184 -6.85 7.99 24.83
C THR A 184 -5.90 7.45 23.76
N PHE A 185 -6.13 6.23 23.22
CA PHE A 185 -5.32 5.65 22.14
C PHE A 185 -5.32 6.51 20.89
N ASN A 186 -6.44 7.10 20.49
CA ASN A 186 -6.50 8.02 19.37
C ASN A 186 -5.56 9.24 19.53
N ARG A 187 -5.34 9.69 20.77
CA ARG A 187 -4.35 10.74 21.08
C ARG A 187 -2.92 10.21 21.06
N VAL A 188 -2.73 8.97 21.55
CA VAL A 188 -1.43 8.27 21.48
C VAL A 188 -0.97 8.16 20.02
N PHE A 189 -1.84 7.70 19.11
CA PHE A 189 -1.49 7.55 17.70
C PHE A 189 -1.06 8.87 17.07
N LYS A 190 -1.74 9.99 17.37
CA LYS A 190 -1.30 11.31 16.88
C LYS A 190 0.10 11.68 17.38
N LYS A 191 0.43 11.37 18.65
CA LYS A 191 1.77 11.61 19.20
C LYS A 191 2.81 10.65 18.62
N TYR A 192 2.39 9.46 18.28
CA TYR A 192 3.24 8.49 17.59
C TYR A 192 3.57 8.92 16.15
N ASP A 193 2.61 9.53 15.45
CA ASP A 193 2.83 10.12 14.13
C ASP A 193 3.85 11.28 14.20
N ASP A 194 3.74 12.16 15.23
CA ASP A 194 4.71 13.24 15.49
C ASP A 194 6.13 12.66 15.72
N LEU A 195 6.24 11.57 16.48
CA LEU A 195 7.50 10.88 16.73
C LEU A 195 8.08 10.27 15.45
N ASN A 196 7.25 9.56 14.68
CA ASN A 196 7.66 8.94 13.42
C ASN A 196 8.16 9.98 12.42
N ALA A 197 7.46 11.11 12.28
CA ALA A 197 7.88 12.22 11.43
C ALA A 197 9.26 12.76 11.84
N SER A 198 9.50 12.92 13.16
CA SER A 198 10.80 13.36 13.69
C SER A 198 11.92 12.35 13.41
N VAL A 199 11.64 11.04 13.53
CA VAL A 199 12.61 9.98 13.21
C VAL A 199 12.93 9.96 11.71
N GLN A 200 11.90 10.02 10.87
CA GLN A 200 12.06 10.01 9.41
C GLN A 200 12.85 11.21 8.92
N GLU A 201 12.57 12.40 9.46
CA GLU A 201 13.34 13.62 9.19
C GLU A 201 14.82 13.44 9.56
N ASN A 202 15.09 12.99 10.79
CA ASN A 202 16.45 12.82 11.30
C ASN A 202 17.22 11.76 10.50
N VAL A 203 16.66 10.57 10.29
CA VAL A 203 17.31 9.47 9.55
C VAL A 203 17.52 9.86 8.08
N GLY A 204 16.53 10.53 7.46
CA GLY A 204 16.66 11.04 6.10
C GLY A 204 17.77 12.08 5.94
N ALA A 205 17.95 12.92 6.96
CA ALA A 205 18.96 13.99 6.98
C ALA A 205 20.19 13.65 7.86
N ILE A 206 20.46 12.39 8.15
CA ILE A 206 21.51 12.00 9.12
C ILE A 206 22.90 12.53 8.77
N ARG A 207 23.21 12.64 7.47
CA ARG A 207 24.46 13.22 7.00
C ARG A 207 24.58 14.70 7.37
N VAL A 208 23.47 15.45 7.30
CA VAL A 208 23.42 16.87 7.71
C VAL A 208 23.61 16.98 9.21
N VAL A 209 22.91 16.16 10.00
CA VAL A 209 23.05 16.13 11.47
C VAL A 209 24.52 15.90 11.86
N LYS A 210 25.19 14.94 11.18
CA LYS A 210 26.60 14.63 11.40
C LYS A 210 27.53 15.75 10.96
N ALA A 211 27.29 16.35 9.78
CA ALA A 211 28.12 17.43 9.25
C ALA A 211 28.08 18.70 10.12
N PHE A 212 26.95 18.97 10.76
CA PHE A 212 26.76 20.14 11.63
C PHE A 212 26.90 19.84 13.12
N VAL A 213 27.30 18.61 13.51
CA VAL A 213 27.51 18.18 14.90
C VAL A 213 26.28 18.51 15.78
N ARG A 214 25.08 18.13 15.30
CA ARG A 214 23.80 18.42 15.97
C ARG A 214 23.13 17.21 16.62
N GLU A 215 23.88 16.17 16.91
CA GLU A 215 23.36 14.93 17.50
C GLU A 215 22.67 15.15 18.84
N ASP A 216 23.23 15.99 19.72
CA ASP A 216 22.64 16.23 21.04
C ASP A 216 21.33 17.02 20.94
N TYR A 217 21.22 17.95 20.01
CA TYR A 217 19.97 18.66 19.74
C TYR A 217 18.87 17.71 19.26
N GLU A 218 19.18 16.87 18.27
CA GLU A 218 18.25 15.89 17.72
C GLU A 218 17.86 14.83 18.75
N ARG A 219 18.81 14.38 19.56
CA ARG A 219 18.56 13.47 20.70
C ARG A 219 17.60 14.09 21.72
N SER A 220 17.75 15.38 22.03
CA SER A 220 16.84 16.10 22.91
C SER A 220 15.43 16.22 22.30
N LYS A 221 15.33 16.55 21.00
CA LYS A 221 14.09 16.63 20.23
C LYS A 221 13.35 15.27 20.24
N PHE A 222 14.07 14.20 19.93
CA PHE A 222 13.55 12.83 19.97
C PHE A 222 13.06 12.44 21.37
N ASN A 223 13.87 12.69 22.41
CA ASN A 223 13.52 12.35 23.79
C ASN A 223 12.24 13.09 24.26
N LYS A 224 12.03 14.35 23.85
CA LYS A 224 10.79 15.08 24.14
C LYS A 224 9.58 14.41 23.49
N ALA A 225 9.68 14.05 22.21
CA ALA A 225 8.61 13.37 21.49
C ALA A 225 8.34 11.97 22.07
N ALA A 226 9.38 11.18 22.32
CA ALA A 226 9.28 9.85 22.93
C ALA A 226 8.64 9.90 24.33
N ASN A 227 9.04 10.86 25.16
CA ASN A 227 8.44 11.04 26.50
C ASN A 227 6.95 11.46 26.42
N ALA A 228 6.55 12.24 25.41
CA ALA A 228 5.15 12.58 25.18
C ALA A 228 4.33 11.33 24.83
N VAL A 229 4.85 10.47 23.94
CA VAL A 229 4.24 9.17 23.59
C VAL A 229 4.17 8.28 24.85
N TYR A 230 5.28 8.13 25.58
CA TYR A 230 5.37 7.32 26.80
C TYR A 230 4.28 7.70 27.82
N ARG A 231 4.18 8.99 28.17
CA ARG A 231 3.17 9.46 29.15
C ARG A 231 1.74 9.17 28.72
N MET A 232 1.46 9.37 27.43
CA MET A 232 0.13 9.09 26.87
C MET A 232 -0.17 7.60 26.81
N PHE A 233 0.85 6.78 26.48
CA PHE A 233 0.74 5.33 26.41
C PHE A 233 0.49 4.74 27.80
N VAL A 234 1.27 5.15 28.81
CA VAL A 234 1.05 4.75 30.20
C VAL A 234 -0.38 5.07 30.66
N LYS A 235 -0.89 6.27 30.31
CA LYS A 235 -2.27 6.63 30.64
C LYS A 235 -3.30 5.74 29.93
N ALA A 236 -3.08 5.37 28.67
CA ALA A 236 -3.98 4.47 27.94
C ALA A 236 -3.94 3.05 28.54
N GLU A 237 -2.74 2.53 28.78
CA GLU A 237 -2.52 1.21 29.39
C GLU A 237 -3.08 1.11 30.81
N THR A 238 -3.03 2.21 31.58
CA THR A 238 -3.66 2.25 32.92
C THR A 238 -5.16 1.95 32.84
N TYR A 239 -5.88 2.48 31.83
CA TYR A 239 -7.29 2.11 31.65
C TYR A 239 -7.48 0.64 31.26
N VAL A 240 -6.63 0.13 30.37
CA VAL A 240 -6.70 -1.27 29.94
C VAL A 240 -6.33 -2.23 31.07
N SER A 241 -5.36 -1.87 31.92
CA SER A 241 -4.92 -2.71 33.03
C SER A 241 -5.99 -2.93 34.09
N PHE A 242 -6.97 -2.01 34.21
CA PHE A 242 -8.15 -2.24 35.09
C PHE A 242 -9.05 -3.39 34.63
N ASN A 243 -8.94 -3.83 33.37
CA ASN A 243 -9.73 -4.94 32.83
C ASN A 243 -9.53 -6.22 33.64
N ASN A 244 -8.29 -6.58 33.92
CA ASN A 244 -7.99 -7.83 34.66
C ASN A 244 -8.46 -7.82 36.13
N PRO A 245 -8.20 -6.79 36.94
CA PRO A 245 -8.74 -6.69 38.30
C PRO A 245 -10.28 -6.73 38.37
N VAL A 246 -10.97 -5.99 37.49
CA VAL A 246 -12.45 -5.98 37.45
C VAL A 246 -12.98 -7.37 37.09
N MET A 247 -12.36 -8.03 36.13
CA MET A 247 -12.73 -9.39 35.75
C MET A 247 -12.51 -10.36 36.91
N MET A 248 -11.33 -10.36 37.54
CA MET A 248 -11.04 -11.23 38.68
C MET A 248 -11.97 -10.99 39.86
N LEU A 249 -12.28 -9.74 40.18
CA LEU A 249 -13.24 -9.39 41.23
C LEU A 249 -14.62 -9.97 40.92
N THR A 250 -15.07 -9.89 39.67
CA THR A 250 -16.36 -10.43 39.23
C THR A 250 -16.36 -11.97 39.26
N VAL A 251 -15.25 -12.62 38.85
CA VAL A 251 -15.09 -14.10 38.92
C VAL A 251 -15.20 -14.56 40.37
N PHE A 252 -14.31 -14.04 41.22
CA PHE A 252 -14.25 -14.48 42.63
C PHE A 252 -15.51 -14.07 43.40
N GLY A 253 -16.08 -12.90 43.08
CA GLY A 253 -17.36 -12.50 43.66
C GLY A 253 -18.50 -13.44 43.27
N SER A 254 -18.56 -13.86 42.01
CA SER A 254 -19.53 -14.85 41.53
C SER A 254 -19.29 -16.23 42.12
N MET A 255 -18.03 -16.66 42.26
CA MET A 255 -17.68 -17.93 42.91
C MET A 255 -18.06 -17.93 44.39
N LEU A 256 -17.77 -16.84 45.12
CA LEU A 256 -18.17 -16.71 46.54
C LEU A 256 -19.70 -16.71 46.70
N GLY A 257 -20.41 -15.95 45.81
CA GLY A 257 -21.88 -15.95 45.81
C GLY A 257 -22.46 -17.36 45.54
N LEU A 258 -21.92 -18.05 44.54
CA LEU A 258 -22.32 -19.43 44.20
C LEU A 258 -21.98 -20.41 45.33
N SER A 259 -20.81 -20.27 45.97
CA SER A 259 -20.44 -21.13 47.07
C SER A 259 -21.39 -20.96 48.26
N TRP A 260 -21.69 -19.69 48.63
CA TRP A 260 -22.58 -19.40 49.76
C TRP A 260 -24.03 -19.82 49.47
N LEU A 261 -24.62 -19.34 48.39
CA LEU A 261 -26.00 -19.64 48.05
C LEU A 261 -26.18 -21.08 47.57
N GLY A 262 -25.19 -21.65 46.88
CA GLY A 262 -25.19 -23.06 46.44
C GLY A 262 -25.11 -24.02 47.64
N ALA A 263 -24.25 -23.77 48.64
CA ALA A 263 -24.21 -24.56 49.86
C ALA A 263 -25.56 -24.52 50.61
N LYS A 264 -26.17 -23.34 50.67
CA LYS A 264 -27.51 -23.19 51.26
C LYS A 264 -28.55 -24.00 50.48
N ALA A 265 -28.53 -23.95 49.11
CA ALA A 265 -29.43 -24.71 48.26
C ALA A 265 -29.22 -26.24 48.41
N ILE A 266 -27.97 -26.71 48.56
CA ILE A 266 -27.68 -28.13 48.79
C ILE A 266 -28.32 -28.61 50.09
N VAL A 267 -28.17 -27.82 51.18
CA VAL A 267 -28.66 -28.21 52.51
C VAL A 267 -30.18 -28.08 52.62
N LEU A 268 -30.79 -27.03 52.04
CA LEU A 268 -32.21 -26.70 52.27
C LEU A 268 -33.13 -27.15 51.12
N GLU A 269 -32.64 -27.19 49.88
CA GLU A 269 -33.44 -27.42 48.67
C GLU A 269 -33.12 -28.74 47.98
N GLY A 270 -32.12 -29.51 48.47
CA GLY A 270 -31.69 -30.77 47.86
C GLY A 270 -30.96 -30.61 46.54
N PHE A 271 -30.34 -29.44 46.31
CA PHE A 271 -29.50 -29.21 45.14
C PHE A 271 -28.27 -30.12 45.14
N THR A 272 -27.76 -30.54 43.97
CA THR A 272 -26.68 -31.50 43.91
C THR A 272 -25.29 -30.86 43.90
N GLU A 273 -24.28 -31.54 44.45
CA GLU A 273 -22.88 -31.10 44.45
C GLU A 273 -22.33 -31.01 43.03
N GLY A 274 -22.70 -31.96 42.16
CA GLY A 274 -22.31 -31.97 40.77
C GLY A 274 -22.89 -30.75 40.02
N GLY A 275 -24.13 -30.39 40.31
CA GLY A 275 -24.76 -29.17 39.79
C GLY A 275 -23.98 -27.92 40.13
N LEU A 276 -23.54 -27.78 41.41
CA LEU A 276 -22.74 -26.65 41.85
C LEU A 276 -21.39 -26.57 41.13
N MET A 277 -20.71 -27.71 40.96
CA MET A 277 -19.44 -27.78 40.20
C MET A 277 -19.61 -27.37 38.72
N SER A 278 -20.72 -27.72 38.11
CA SER A 278 -21.04 -27.27 36.74
C SER A 278 -21.25 -25.76 36.69
N LEU A 279 -21.95 -25.17 37.67
CA LEU A 279 -22.14 -23.73 37.72
C LEU A 279 -20.80 -22.98 37.86
N PHE A 280 -19.83 -23.48 38.63
CA PHE A 280 -18.47 -22.91 38.68
C PHE A 280 -17.78 -22.94 37.32
N SER A 281 -17.91 -24.04 36.57
CA SER A 281 -17.35 -24.14 35.21
C SER A 281 -18.01 -23.13 34.25
N TYR A 282 -19.32 -22.92 34.37
CA TYR A 282 -20.02 -21.94 33.55
C TYR A 282 -19.66 -20.48 33.90
N VAL A 283 -19.33 -20.14 35.15
CA VAL A 283 -18.75 -18.83 35.52
C VAL A 283 -17.53 -18.54 34.64
N MET A 284 -16.59 -19.48 34.62
CA MET A 284 -15.35 -19.31 33.85
C MET A 284 -15.62 -19.17 32.33
N SER A 285 -16.53 -19.99 31.79
CA SER A 285 -16.89 -19.94 30.38
C SER A 285 -17.55 -18.63 29.96
N ILE A 286 -18.48 -18.10 30.79
CA ILE A 286 -19.15 -16.81 30.55
C ILE A 286 -18.13 -15.66 30.56
N LEU A 287 -17.21 -15.68 31.51
CA LEU A 287 -16.20 -14.63 31.62
C LEU A 287 -15.19 -14.67 30.48
N MET A 288 -14.74 -15.88 30.07
CA MET A 288 -13.91 -16.03 28.90
C MET A 288 -14.60 -15.53 27.63
N SER A 289 -15.88 -15.80 27.45
CA SER A 289 -16.65 -15.33 26.28
C SER A 289 -16.73 -13.80 26.23
N LEU A 290 -16.93 -13.14 27.39
CA LEU A 290 -16.95 -11.68 27.47
C LEU A 290 -15.57 -11.05 27.18
N MET A 291 -14.47 -11.69 27.64
CA MET A 291 -13.11 -11.28 27.24
C MET A 291 -12.90 -11.38 25.74
N MET A 292 -13.31 -12.50 25.12
CA MET A 292 -13.19 -12.65 23.66
C MET A 292 -13.97 -11.57 22.91
N ILE A 293 -15.19 -11.24 23.36
CA ILE A 293 -16.01 -10.16 22.76
C ILE A 293 -15.28 -8.82 22.89
N SER A 294 -14.72 -8.50 24.05
CA SER A 294 -13.96 -7.27 24.26
C SER A 294 -12.74 -7.18 23.32
N MET A 295 -11.99 -8.26 23.19
CA MET A 295 -10.82 -8.31 22.29
C MET A 295 -11.20 -8.09 20.83
N ILE A 296 -12.33 -8.66 20.38
CA ILE A 296 -12.84 -8.47 19.02
C ILE A 296 -13.08 -6.99 18.72
N PHE A 297 -13.72 -6.25 19.64
CA PHE A 297 -14.00 -4.82 19.45
C PHE A 297 -12.72 -4.01 19.24
N VAL A 298 -11.68 -4.26 20.03
CA VAL A 298 -10.38 -3.59 19.90
C VAL A 298 -9.76 -3.89 18.52
N MET A 299 -9.69 -5.15 18.12
CA MET A 299 -9.11 -5.58 16.86
C MET A 299 -9.88 -5.05 15.65
N MET A 300 -11.22 -5.06 15.69
CA MET A 300 -12.04 -4.49 14.63
C MET A 300 -11.81 -2.98 14.48
N SER A 301 -11.69 -2.26 15.59
CA SER A 301 -11.41 -0.82 15.58
C SER A 301 -10.11 -0.48 14.84
N MET A 302 -9.05 -1.26 15.07
CA MET A 302 -7.76 -1.10 14.37
C MET A 302 -7.85 -1.43 12.88
N SER A 303 -8.64 -2.44 12.52
CA SER A 303 -8.77 -2.90 11.15
C SER A 303 -9.62 -2.00 10.26
N VAL A 304 -10.55 -1.22 10.82
CA VAL A 304 -11.41 -0.30 10.05
C VAL A 304 -10.58 0.73 9.28
N ALA A 305 -9.51 1.24 9.85
CA ALA A 305 -8.62 2.20 9.19
C ALA A 305 -7.92 1.55 7.97
N SER A 306 -7.37 0.35 8.14
CA SER A 306 -6.75 -0.43 7.06
C SER A 306 -7.77 -0.78 5.96
N ALA A 307 -8.97 -1.20 6.35
CA ALA A 307 -10.07 -1.49 5.41
C ALA A 307 -10.48 -0.27 4.59
N ARG A 308 -10.50 0.92 5.18
CA ARG A 308 -10.78 2.19 4.48
C ARG A 308 -9.73 2.48 3.42
N ARG A 309 -8.44 2.39 3.78
CA ARG A 309 -7.33 2.62 2.84
C ARG A 309 -7.31 1.64 1.67
N ILE A 310 -7.65 0.36 1.93
CA ILE A 310 -7.82 -0.64 0.86
C ILE A 310 -8.97 -0.27 -0.07
N CYS A 311 -10.12 0.13 0.50
CA CYS A 311 -11.28 0.54 -0.30
C CYS A 311 -11.02 1.81 -1.11
N GLU A 312 -10.19 2.74 -0.64
CA GLU A 312 -9.76 3.89 -1.42
C GLU A 312 -9.06 3.44 -2.71
N VAL A 313 -8.11 2.49 -2.61
CA VAL A 313 -7.43 1.96 -3.79
C VAL A 313 -8.37 1.18 -4.69
N LEU A 314 -9.23 0.31 -4.14
CA LEU A 314 -10.15 -0.51 -4.94
C LEU A 314 -11.24 0.29 -5.67
N ASN A 315 -11.63 1.45 -5.13
CA ASN A 315 -12.67 2.31 -5.71
C ASN A 315 -12.09 3.45 -6.56
N GLU A 316 -10.79 3.65 -6.54
CA GLU A 316 -10.14 4.66 -7.37
C GLU A 316 -10.23 4.25 -8.84
N LYS A 317 -10.53 5.20 -9.69
CA LYS A 317 -10.61 5.00 -11.14
C LYS A 317 -9.47 5.76 -11.81
N ALA A 318 -8.93 5.19 -12.86
CA ALA A 318 -7.98 5.89 -13.70
C ALA A 318 -8.64 7.15 -14.29
N ASP A 319 -7.95 8.28 -14.17
CA ASP A 319 -8.42 9.56 -14.74
C ASP A 319 -8.29 9.54 -16.28
N LEU A 320 -7.30 8.79 -16.79
CA LEU A 320 -7.02 8.66 -18.21
C LEU A 320 -7.51 7.31 -18.73
N THR A 321 -8.36 7.34 -19.72
CA THR A 321 -8.87 6.14 -20.39
C THR A 321 -8.85 6.35 -21.91
N SER A 322 -8.71 5.26 -22.66
CA SER A 322 -8.87 5.29 -24.11
C SER A 322 -10.34 5.51 -24.48
N PRO A 323 -10.67 6.31 -25.50
CA PRO A 323 -12.03 6.48 -25.97
C PRO A 323 -12.58 5.19 -26.60
N ALA A 324 -13.91 5.05 -26.70
CA ALA A 324 -14.55 3.86 -27.23
C ALA A 324 -14.23 3.61 -28.73
N GLN A 325 -13.92 4.66 -29.49
CA GLN A 325 -13.48 4.62 -30.90
C GLN A 325 -12.08 5.24 -30.99
N ALA A 326 -11.12 4.62 -30.30
CA ALA A 326 -9.76 5.10 -30.26
C ALA A 326 -9.02 4.89 -31.60
N LEU A 327 -8.18 5.84 -31.99
CA LEU A 327 -7.25 5.67 -33.09
C LEU A 327 -6.16 4.66 -32.71
N THR A 328 -5.89 3.70 -33.58
CA THR A 328 -4.97 2.59 -33.35
C THR A 328 -3.67 2.72 -34.17
N ALA A 329 -3.42 3.86 -34.80
CA ALA A 329 -2.19 4.16 -35.50
C ALA A 329 -1.89 5.66 -35.38
N VAL A 330 -0.64 6.01 -35.13
CA VAL A 330 -0.13 7.38 -35.20
C VAL A 330 0.41 7.59 -36.62
N PRO A 331 -0.05 8.58 -37.39
CA PRO A 331 0.37 8.78 -38.76
C PRO A 331 1.86 9.11 -38.91
N ASP A 332 2.33 10.13 -38.18
CA ASP A 332 3.71 10.60 -38.19
C ASP A 332 4.14 11.16 -36.83
N GLY A 333 5.35 11.71 -36.74
CA GLY A 333 5.92 12.25 -35.52
C GLY A 333 5.74 13.77 -35.36
N SER A 334 4.80 14.40 -36.04
CA SER A 334 4.51 15.82 -35.85
C SER A 334 3.83 16.07 -34.49
N VAL A 335 4.10 17.21 -33.86
CA VAL A 335 3.51 17.59 -32.58
C VAL A 335 3.05 19.03 -32.61
N ASP A 336 1.78 19.25 -32.27
CA ASP A 336 1.19 20.59 -32.15
C ASP A 336 0.66 20.82 -30.75
N PHE A 337 1.02 21.95 -30.15
CA PHE A 337 0.40 22.51 -28.96
C PHE A 337 -0.44 23.72 -29.39
N ASP A 338 -1.73 23.66 -29.15
CA ASP A 338 -2.70 24.67 -29.55
C ASP A 338 -3.28 25.31 -28.28
N HIS A 339 -2.76 26.50 -27.90
CA HIS A 339 -3.12 27.29 -26.72
C HIS A 339 -3.18 26.46 -25.43
N VAL A 340 -2.14 25.64 -25.18
CA VAL A 340 -2.13 24.68 -24.08
C VAL A 340 -1.81 25.35 -22.75
N SER A 341 -2.73 25.18 -21.79
CA SER A 341 -2.48 25.46 -20.37
C SER A 341 -2.62 24.19 -19.53
N PHE A 342 -1.75 24.03 -18.53
CA PHE A 342 -1.71 22.82 -17.72
C PHE A 342 -1.49 23.10 -16.22
N SER A 343 -2.21 22.34 -15.38
CA SER A 343 -2.04 22.33 -13.91
C SER A 343 -2.20 20.90 -13.38
N TYR A 344 -1.29 20.43 -12.52
CA TYR A 344 -1.36 19.12 -11.87
C TYR A 344 -2.58 18.93 -10.96
N ARG A 345 -3.22 20.02 -10.52
CA ARG A 345 -4.40 19.98 -9.63
C ARG A 345 -5.73 20.15 -10.39
N GLN A 346 -5.83 19.63 -11.59
CA GLN A 346 -7.07 19.69 -12.41
C GLN A 346 -7.70 21.09 -12.44
N GLY A 347 -6.92 22.10 -12.83
CA GLY A 347 -7.37 23.47 -12.94
C GLY A 347 -7.48 24.26 -11.61
N LYS A 348 -7.16 23.63 -10.47
CA LYS A 348 -7.10 24.30 -9.16
C LYS A 348 -5.67 24.71 -8.83
N GLY A 349 -5.37 26.02 -8.86
CA GLY A 349 -4.06 26.56 -8.54
C GLY A 349 -3.42 27.33 -9.69
N LYS A 350 -2.18 27.82 -9.50
CA LYS A 350 -1.42 28.51 -10.55
C LYS A 350 -1.07 27.49 -11.65
N PRO A 351 -1.40 27.76 -12.92
CA PRO A 351 -1.03 26.87 -14.01
C PRO A 351 0.50 26.76 -14.12
N VAL A 352 0.96 25.56 -14.43
CA VAL A 352 2.38 25.23 -14.59
C VAL A 352 2.84 25.56 -16.01
N LEU A 353 1.97 25.34 -16.99
CA LEU A 353 2.13 25.79 -18.38
C LEU A 353 1.00 26.76 -18.69
N GLN A 354 1.30 27.83 -19.45
CA GLN A 354 0.35 28.90 -19.74
C GLN A 354 0.45 29.29 -21.22
N ASP A 355 -0.65 29.03 -21.94
CA ASP A 355 -0.84 29.46 -23.34
C ASP A 355 0.34 29.06 -24.24
N ILE A 356 0.66 27.79 -24.25
CA ILE A 356 1.72 27.23 -25.10
C ILE A 356 1.16 27.01 -26.51
N ASP A 357 1.73 27.71 -27.48
CA ASP A 357 1.48 27.56 -28.91
C ASP A 357 2.80 27.18 -29.60
N LEU A 358 2.88 25.95 -30.15
CA LEU A 358 4.11 25.37 -30.67
C LEU A 358 3.82 24.33 -31.74
N HIS A 359 4.50 24.42 -32.88
CA HIS A 359 4.47 23.43 -33.98
C HIS A 359 5.83 22.81 -34.17
N ILE A 360 5.86 21.47 -34.23
CA ILE A 360 7.05 20.63 -34.46
C ILE A 360 6.75 19.70 -35.66
N GLU A 361 7.55 19.80 -36.71
CA GLU A 361 7.42 18.93 -37.88
C GLU A 361 7.96 17.52 -37.61
N ALA A 362 7.43 16.52 -38.32
CA ALA A 362 7.92 15.15 -38.21
C ALA A 362 9.42 15.04 -38.58
N GLY A 363 10.18 14.32 -37.78
CA GLY A 363 11.62 14.11 -37.97
C GLY A 363 12.52 15.22 -37.44
N GLN A 364 11.99 16.38 -37.04
CA GLN A 364 12.79 17.45 -36.47
C GLN A 364 13.43 17.08 -35.12
N THR A 365 14.57 17.65 -34.86
CA THR A 365 15.23 17.62 -33.54
C THR A 365 14.98 18.96 -32.84
N ILE A 366 14.28 18.90 -31.70
CA ILE A 366 13.94 20.09 -30.89
C ILE A 366 14.73 20.03 -29.59
N GLY A 367 15.49 21.09 -29.32
CA GLY A 367 16.10 21.35 -28.01
C GLY A 367 15.14 22.12 -27.11
N ILE A 368 15.00 21.74 -25.83
CA ILE A 368 14.23 22.50 -24.85
C ILE A 368 15.16 22.96 -23.73
N LEU A 369 15.23 24.29 -23.56
CA LEU A 369 16.03 24.95 -22.54
C LEU A 369 15.13 25.76 -21.57
N GLY A 370 15.61 26.01 -20.39
CA GLY A 370 14.93 26.81 -19.35
C GLY A 370 15.47 26.51 -17.98
N GLY A 371 15.27 27.41 -17.03
CA GLY A 371 15.69 27.26 -15.63
C GLY A 371 15.02 26.10 -14.92
N THR A 372 15.49 25.77 -13.72
CA THR A 372 14.83 24.79 -12.83
C THR A 372 13.42 25.29 -12.48
N GLY A 373 12.43 24.43 -12.66
CA GLY A 373 11.02 24.80 -12.42
C GLY A 373 10.31 25.49 -13.61
N SER A 374 10.95 25.68 -14.77
CA SER A 374 10.33 26.27 -15.99
C SER A 374 9.31 25.36 -16.68
N ALA A 375 9.00 24.18 -16.14
CA ALA A 375 7.99 23.22 -16.61
C ALA A 375 8.35 22.40 -17.88
N LYS A 376 9.63 22.22 -18.19
CA LYS A 376 10.10 21.43 -19.34
C LYS A 376 9.55 20.00 -19.36
N SER A 377 9.73 19.27 -18.25
CA SER A 377 9.22 17.90 -18.12
C SER A 377 7.69 17.83 -18.17
N SER A 378 7.01 18.86 -17.66
CA SER A 378 5.55 18.94 -17.73
C SER A 378 5.07 19.05 -19.18
N LEU A 379 5.75 19.84 -20.00
CA LEU A 379 5.43 19.99 -21.42
C LEU A 379 5.51 18.66 -22.16
N VAL A 380 6.63 17.94 -22.05
CA VAL A 380 6.83 16.71 -22.80
C VAL A 380 5.95 15.55 -22.31
N ASN A 381 5.55 15.55 -21.01
CA ASN A 381 4.64 14.56 -20.45
C ASN A 381 3.22 14.63 -21.05
N LEU A 382 2.83 15.77 -21.63
CA LEU A 382 1.55 15.92 -22.33
C LEU A 382 1.55 15.23 -23.71
N ILE A 383 2.70 15.12 -24.38
CA ILE A 383 2.82 14.49 -25.69
C ILE A 383 2.48 12.99 -25.63
N SER A 384 3.00 12.29 -24.61
CA SER A 384 2.69 10.87 -24.37
C SER A 384 1.41 10.64 -23.56
N ARG A 385 0.65 11.71 -23.32
CA ARG A 385 -0.59 11.71 -22.52
C ARG A 385 -0.39 11.00 -21.17
N LEU A 386 0.66 11.39 -20.43
CA LEU A 386 0.79 10.99 -19.01
C LEU A 386 -0.13 11.83 -18.12
N TYR A 387 -0.50 13.02 -18.60
CA TYR A 387 -1.53 13.90 -18.05
C TYR A 387 -2.34 14.50 -19.20
N ASP A 388 -3.59 14.86 -18.95
CA ASP A 388 -4.40 15.63 -19.89
C ASP A 388 -4.22 17.13 -19.64
N VAL A 389 -4.33 17.95 -20.68
CA VAL A 389 -4.28 19.41 -20.60
C VAL A 389 -5.45 19.99 -19.82
N SER A 390 -5.26 21.15 -19.18
CA SER A 390 -6.35 21.86 -18.51
C SER A 390 -7.18 22.68 -19.51
N GLU A 391 -6.50 23.29 -20.51
CA GLU A 391 -7.09 24.07 -21.60
C GLU A 391 -6.27 23.85 -22.87
N GLY A 392 -6.89 24.00 -24.04
CA GLY A 392 -6.26 23.78 -25.33
C GLY A 392 -6.22 22.31 -25.75
N SER A 393 -5.35 22.02 -26.71
CA SER A 393 -5.15 20.66 -27.23
C SER A 393 -3.70 20.37 -27.58
N VAL A 394 -3.27 19.11 -27.37
CA VAL A 394 -2.00 18.58 -27.88
C VAL A 394 -2.34 17.58 -28.97
N ARG A 395 -1.73 17.75 -30.14
CA ARG A 395 -1.93 16.83 -31.27
C ARG A 395 -0.62 16.15 -31.62
N VAL A 396 -0.71 14.88 -32.00
CA VAL A 396 0.39 14.07 -32.50
C VAL A 396 -0.06 13.47 -33.84
N GLY A 397 0.74 13.62 -34.88
CA GLY A 397 0.33 13.18 -36.24
C GLY A 397 -0.98 13.81 -36.70
N GLY A 398 -1.24 15.07 -36.34
CA GLY A 398 -2.44 15.83 -36.69
C GLY A 398 -3.70 15.53 -35.89
N HIS A 399 -3.71 14.53 -34.99
CA HIS A 399 -4.85 14.14 -34.17
C HIS A 399 -4.62 14.46 -32.68
N ASP A 400 -5.68 14.82 -31.96
CA ASP A 400 -5.59 15.08 -30.52
C ASP A 400 -5.15 13.81 -29.78
N VAL A 401 -4.22 13.94 -28.83
CA VAL A 401 -3.73 12.81 -28.02
C VAL A 401 -4.84 12.08 -27.27
N ARG A 402 -5.97 12.74 -27.03
CA ARG A 402 -7.16 12.17 -26.38
C ARG A 402 -7.96 11.23 -27.27
N GLU A 403 -7.76 11.27 -28.58
CA GLU A 403 -8.44 10.42 -29.56
C GLU A 403 -7.75 9.06 -29.75
N TYR A 404 -6.49 8.94 -29.33
CA TYR A 404 -5.72 7.69 -29.46
C TYR A 404 -6.04 6.67 -28.35
N ASP A 405 -5.86 5.39 -28.71
CA ASP A 405 -5.63 4.37 -27.71
C ASP A 405 -4.32 4.68 -26.96
N LEU A 406 -4.38 4.64 -25.62
CA LEU A 406 -3.21 5.00 -24.78
C LEU A 406 -1.99 4.12 -25.04
N THR A 407 -2.20 2.83 -25.31
CA THR A 407 -1.11 1.90 -25.62
C THR A 407 -0.46 2.28 -26.95
N THR A 408 -1.26 2.47 -27.99
CA THR A 408 -0.79 2.87 -29.31
C THR A 408 0.00 4.18 -29.27
N LEU A 409 -0.53 5.21 -28.62
CA LEU A 409 0.18 6.49 -28.50
C LEU A 409 1.53 6.33 -27.77
N ARG A 410 1.52 5.62 -26.66
CA ARG A 410 2.73 5.41 -25.83
C ARG A 410 3.73 4.46 -26.46
N ASP A 411 3.32 3.61 -27.39
CA ASP A 411 4.25 2.78 -28.15
C ASP A 411 4.99 3.59 -29.21
N GLU A 412 4.34 4.58 -29.80
CA GLU A 412 4.94 5.45 -30.79
C GLU A 412 5.67 6.68 -30.19
N VAL A 413 5.42 7.01 -28.91
CA VAL A 413 6.10 8.08 -28.18
C VAL A 413 6.95 7.48 -27.07
N ALA A 414 8.24 7.31 -27.29
CA ALA A 414 9.16 6.81 -26.28
C ALA A 414 9.73 7.96 -25.43
N VAL A 415 9.73 7.78 -24.10
CA VAL A 415 10.22 8.77 -23.16
C VAL A 415 11.34 8.18 -22.32
N VAL A 416 12.49 8.82 -22.29
CA VAL A 416 13.55 8.57 -21.31
C VAL A 416 13.42 9.62 -20.22
N LEU A 417 12.95 9.21 -19.06
CA LEU A 417 12.66 10.10 -17.93
C LEU A 417 13.94 10.59 -17.25
N GLN A 418 13.90 11.77 -16.64
CA GLN A 418 15.00 12.35 -15.87
C GLN A 418 15.53 11.37 -14.81
N LYS A 419 14.63 10.69 -14.08
CA LYS A 419 15.00 9.64 -13.12
C LYS A 419 15.05 8.28 -13.81
N ASN A 420 16.24 7.91 -14.24
CA ASN A 420 16.48 6.63 -14.90
C ASN A 420 16.38 5.46 -13.93
N VAL A 421 15.50 4.50 -14.20
CA VAL A 421 15.27 3.32 -13.37
C VAL A 421 15.49 2.05 -14.21
N LEU A 422 16.32 1.14 -13.67
CA LEU A 422 16.48 -0.21 -14.17
C LEU A 422 15.82 -1.19 -13.21
N PHE A 423 15.24 -2.25 -13.75
CA PHE A 423 14.65 -3.33 -12.97
C PHE A 423 15.71 -4.39 -12.65
N SER A 424 15.49 -5.15 -11.58
CA SER A 424 16.30 -6.34 -11.31
C SER A 424 16.10 -7.38 -12.42
N GLY A 425 17.22 -7.90 -12.93
CA GLY A 425 17.24 -8.82 -14.07
C GLY A 425 18.49 -8.59 -14.92
N THR A 426 18.64 -9.28 -16.02
CA THR A 426 19.79 -9.09 -16.92
C THR A 426 19.70 -7.77 -17.68
N ILE A 427 20.81 -7.31 -18.28
CA ILE A 427 20.81 -6.15 -19.19
C ILE A 427 19.85 -6.43 -20.35
N LEU A 428 19.88 -7.64 -20.92
CA LEU A 428 19.01 -8.05 -22.02
C LEU A 428 17.53 -7.97 -21.65
N GLU A 429 17.15 -8.47 -20.46
CA GLU A 429 15.78 -8.34 -19.95
C GLU A 429 15.36 -6.88 -19.76
N ASN A 430 16.26 -6.04 -19.27
CA ASN A 430 16.01 -4.60 -19.13
C ASN A 430 15.82 -3.90 -20.49
N LEU A 431 16.55 -4.27 -21.51
CA LEU A 431 16.38 -3.75 -22.87
C LEU A 431 15.05 -4.18 -23.49
N ARG A 432 14.66 -5.45 -23.30
CA ARG A 432 13.41 -6.01 -23.80
C ARG A 432 12.13 -5.41 -23.20
N TRP A 433 12.23 -4.55 -22.19
CA TRP A 433 11.11 -3.68 -21.81
C TRP A 433 10.71 -2.71 -22.93
N GLY A 434 11.61 -2.36 -23.85
CA GLY A 434 11.28 -1.57 -25.03
C GLY A 434 10.55 -2.39 -26.10
N ASN A 435 10.95 -3.65 -26.28
CA ASN A 435 10.30 -4.61 -27.18
C ASN A 435 10.63 -6.03 -26.71
N ALA A 436 9.61 -6.75 -26.22
CA ALA A 436 9.75 -8.10 -25.65
C ALA A 436 10.24 -9.14 -26.68
N GLU A 437 9.94 -8.94 -27.96
CA GLU A 437 10.27 -9.83 -29.08
C GLU A 437 11.65 -9.51 -29.71
N ALA A 438 12.35 -8.51 -29.19
CA ALA A 438 13.62 -8.07 -29.79
C ALA A 438 14.69 -9.15 -29.74
N THR A 439 15.35 -9.35 -30.87
CA THR A 439 16.51 -10.25 -30.95
C THR A 439 17.71 -9.67 -30.20
N GLN A 440 18.68 -10.50 -29.87
CA GLN A 440 19.92 -10.03 -29.27
C GLN A 440 20.65 -9.03 -30.15
N GLU A 441 20.69 -9.26 -31.48
CA GLU A 441 21.33 -8.37 -32.47
C GLU A 441 20.67 -6.99 -32.51
N GLU A 442 19.34 -6.92 -32.40
CA GLU A 442 18.62 -5.64 -32.26
C GLU A 442 18.98 -4.91 -30.98
N CYS A 443 19.06 -5.63 -29.84
CA CYS A 443 19.51 -5.06 -28.58
C CYS A 443 20.95 -4.53 -28.64
N GLU A 444 21.87 -5.28 -29.24
CA GLU A 444 23.25 -4.85 -29.47
C GLU A 444 23.32 -3.61 -30.39
N ARG A 445 22.52 -3.57 -31.44
CA ARG A 445 22.46 -2.43 -32.36
C ARG A 445 22.06 -1.14 -31.62
N VAL A 446 20.97 -1.17 -30.85
CA VAL A 446 20.53 0.03 -30.12
C VAL A 446 21.51 0.40 -28.99
N CYS A 447 22.21 -0.57 -28.39
CA CYS A 447 23.27 -0.31 -27.41
C CYS A 447 24.49 0.39 -28.07
N ARG A 448 24.83 0.05 -29.30
CA ARG A 448 25.87 0.78 -30.08
C ARG A 448 25.42 2.23 -30.30
N LEU A 449 24.17 2.47 -30.72
CA LEU A 449 23.62 3.82 -30.90
C LEU A 449 23.65 4.66 -29.62
N ALA A 450 23.32 4.01 -28.47
CA ALA A 450 23.35 4.65 -27.16
C ALA A 450 24.78 4.68 -26.54
N CYS A 451 25.82 4.29 -27.25
CA CYS A 451 27.19 4.14 -26.75
C CYS A 451 27.28 3.26 -25.48
N ALA A 452 26.41 2.24 -25.39
CA ALA A 452 26.35 1.33 -24.24
C ALA A 452 27.11 0.02 -24.47
N ASP A 453 27.31 -0.40 -25.71
CA ASP A 453 27.88 -1.68 -26.07
C ASP A 453 29.29 -1.86 -25.51
N ASP A 454 30.15 -0.85 -25.62
CA ASP A 454 31.56 -0.91 -25.17
C ASP A 454 31.67 -1.33 -23.69
N PHE A 455 30.89 -0.72 -22.81
CA PHE A 455 30.96 -1.06 -21.39
C PHE A 455 30.26 -2.38 -21.06
N ILE A 456 29.21 -2.76 -21.83
CA ILE A 456 28.52 -4.04 -21.65
C ILE A 456 29.48 -5.19 -21.99
N GLN A 457 30.17 -5.09 -23.13
CA GLN A 457 31.14 -6.09 -23.55
C GLN A 457 32.34 -6.21 -22.57
N ALA A 458 32.70 -5.12 -21.88
CA ALA A 458 33.73 -5.14 -20.84
C ALA A 458 33.27 -5.81 -19.53
N MET A 459 31.98 -6.07 -19.34
CA MET A 459 31.45 -6.77 -18.18
C MET A 459 31.67 -8.29 -18.31
N PRO A 460 31.96 -9.03 -17.22
CA PRO A 460 32.28 -10.46 -17.27
C PRO A 460 31.21 -11.34 -17.94
N GLN A 461 29.93 -10.94 -17.86
CA GLN A 461 28.81 -11.68 -18.43
C GLN A 461 28.16 -10.96 -19.63
N GLY A 462 28.75 -9.84 -20.09
CA GLY A 462 28.21 -9.06 -21.21
C GLY A 462 26.72 -8.69 -20.99
N TYR A 463 25.89 -8.97 -21.97
CA TYR A 463 24.44 -8.69 -21.93
C TYR A 463 23.66 -9.53 -20.89
N GLU A 464 24.20 -10.64 -20.43
CA GLU A 464 23.63 -11.45 -19.34
C GLU A 464 24.02 -10.95 -17.95
N THR A 465 24.76 -9.85 -17.84
CA THR A 465 25.11 -9.23 -16.57
C THR A 465 23.84 -8.83 -15.82
N TYR A 466 23.72 -9.31 -14.57
CA TYR A 466 22.57 -9.02 -13.72
C TYR A 466 22.63 -7.60 -13.17
N ILE A 467 21.55 -6.87 -13.33
CA ILE A 467 21.30 -5.53 -12.78
C ILE A 467 20.52 -5.67 -11.47
N GLU A 468 21.01 -5.07 -10.41
CA GLU A 468 20.31 -5.01 -9.12
C GLU A 468 19.13 -4.03 -9.17
N GLN A 469 18.21 -4.14 -8.22
CA GLN A 469 17.04 -3.29 -8.12
C GLN A 469 17.41 -1.79 -8.14
N GLY A 470 16.85 -1.06 -9.09
CA GLY A 470 17.15 0.36 -9.30
C GLY A 470 18.52 0.61 -9.96
N GLY A 471 19.24 -0.42 -10.40
CA GLY A 471 20.54 -0.31 -11.07
C GLY A 471 21.65 0.17 -10.13
N THR A 472 21.67 -0.28 -8.89
CA THR A 472 22.67 0.15 -7.88
C THR A 472 24.09 -0.28 -8.20
N ASN A 473 24.26 -1.32 -9.01
CA ASN A 473 25.54 -1.87 -9.44
C ASN A 473 26.07 -1.31 -10.77
N VAL A 474 25.43 -0.30 -11.33
CA VAL A 474 25.90 0.41 -12.55
C VAL A 474 25.99 1.92 -12.30
N SER A 475 26.91 2.59 -12.99
CA SER A 475 27.09 4.04 -12.88
C SER A 475 25.90 4.82 -13.44
N GLY A 476 25.74 6.09 -13.04
CA GLY A 476 24.67 6.96 -13.54
C GLY A 476 24.65 7.06 -15.06
N GLY A 477 25.81 7.28 -15.69
CA GLY A 477 25.93 7.37 -17.15
C GLY A 477 25.69 6.03 -17.87
N GLN A 478 26.07 4.89 -17.25
CA GLN A 478 25.73 3.56 -17.78
C GLN A 478 24.21 3.34 -17.74
N LYS A 479 23.56 3.69 -16.63
CA LYS A 479 22.10 3.61 -16.46
C LYS A 479 21.35 4.45 -17.48
N GLN A 480 21.79 5.69 -17.71
CA GLN A 480 21.20 6.57 -18.71
C GLN A 480 21.29 5.97 -20.11
N ARG A 481 22.46 5.48 -20.52
CA ARG A 481 22.67 4.86 -21.83
C ARG A 481 21.83 3.61 -22.03
N LEU A 482 21.65 2.77 -21.01
CA LEU A 482 20.75 1.62 -21.07
C LEU A 482 19.28 2.04 -21.20
N CYS A 483 18.85 3.10 -20.53
CA CYS A 483 17.49 3.63 -20.69
C CYS A 483 17.24 4.24 -22.07
N ILE A 484 18.25 4.90 -22.67
CA ILE A 484 18.19 5.38 -24.07
C ILE A 484 18.08 4.19 -25.03
N ALA A 485 18.92 3.15 -24.88
CA ALA A 485 18.85 1.95 -25.71
C ALA A 485 17.47 1.25 -25.60
N ARG A 486 16.91 1.16 -24.40
CA ARG A 486 15.55 0.66 -24.16
C ARG A 486 14.50 1.43 -24.95
N ALA A 487 14.57 2.77 -24.94
CA ALA A 487 13.63 3.62 -25.65
C ALA A 487 13.76 3.48 -27.18
N LEU A 488 14.99 3.35 -27.69
CA LEU A 488 15.27 3.13 -29.11
C LEU A 488 14.73 1.80 -29.64
N LEU A 489 14.69 0.77 -28.78
CA LEU A 489 14.22 -0.56 -29.14
C LEU A 489 12.71 -0.58 -29.50
N LYS A 490 11.94 0.41 -29.04
CA LYS A 490 10.55 0.63 -29.43
C LYS A 490 10.39 1.06 -30.89
N LYS A 491 11.46 1.57 -31.55
CA LYS A 491 11.42 2.19 -32.86
C LYS A 491 10.36 3.30 -32.99
N PRO A 492 10.32 4.27 -32.04
CA PRO A 492 9.24 5.23 -31.92
C PRO A 492 9.24 6.27 -33.03
N LYS A 493 8.08 6.90 -33.27
CA LYS A 493 7.96 8.10 -34.13
C LYS A 493 8.42 9.36 -33.44
N ILE A 494 8.29 9.40 -32.08
CA ILE A 494 8.76 10.52 -31.26
C ILE A 494 9.61 9.97 -30.11
N LEU A 495 10.85 10.46 -30.00
CA LEU A 495 11.77 10.13 -28.91
C LEU A 495 11.98 11.37 -28.03
N ILE A 496 11.61 11.26 -26.76
CA ILE A 496 11.78 12.31 -25.77
C ILE A 496 12.92 11.92 -24.81
N LEU A 497 13.91 12.79 -24.69
CA LEU A 497 15.05 12.65 -23.80
C LEU A 497 14.98 13.75 -22.72
N ASP A 498 14.43 13.43 -21.53
CA ASP A 498 14.28 14.40 -20.45
C ASP A 498 15.52 14.36 -19.54
N ASP A 499 16.44 15.30 -19.74
CA ASP A 499 17.72 15.43 -19.02
C ASP A 499 18.52 14.11 -18.93
N SER A 500 18.37 13.28 -19.98
CA SER A 500 18.81 11.88 -19.97
C SER A 500 20.28 11.70 -20.30
N THR A 501 21.02 12.78 -20.54
CA THR A 501 22.48 12.75 -20.80
C THR A 501 23.28 13.54 -19.78
N SER A 502 22.66 14.06 -18.73
CA SER A 502 23.31 14.89 -17.71
C SER A 502 24.44 14.19 -16.94
N ALA A 503 24.34 12.88 -16.74
CA ALA A 503 25.39 12.06 -16.12
C ALA A 503 26.36 11.39 -17.14
N VAL A 504 26.22 11.69 -18.43
CA VAL A 504 27.10 11.24 -19.51
C VAL A 504 28.11 12.34 -19.79
N ASP A 505 29.35 11.96 -20.09
CA ASP A 505 30.39 12.93 -20.49
C ASP A 505 30.05 13.59 -21.84
N THR A 506 30.55 14.80 -22.05
CA THR A 506 30.22 15.62 -23.23
C THR A 506 30.58 14.95 -24.57
N ALA A 507 31.67 14.19 -24.62
CA ALA A 507 32.08 13.51 -25.85
C ALA A 507 31.12 12.35 -26.18
N THR A 508 30.71 11.58 -25.20
CA THR A 508 29.73 10.48 -25.38
C THR A 508 28.34 11.03 -25.71
N ASP A 509 27.90 12.14 -25.07
CA ASP A 509 26.65 12.81 -25.41
C ASP A 509 26.61 13.27 -26.87
N ALA A 510 27.70 13.89 -27.36
CA ALA A 510 27.82 14.30 -28.75
C ALA A 510 27.75 13.09 -29.72
N ARG A 511 28.40 11.95 -29.36
CA ARG A 511 28.33 10.70 -30.16
C ARG A 511 26.90 10.15 -30.23
N ILE A 512 26.19 10.11 -29.10
CA ILE A 512 24.80 9.66 -29.02
C ILE A 512 23.93 10.54 -29.93
N ARG A 513 24.00 11.86 -29.80
CA ARG A 513 23.22 12.81 -30.64
C ARG A 513 23.51 12.65 -32.11
N LYS A 514 24.79 12.48 -32.48
CA LYS A 514 25.17 12.22 -33.87
C LYS A 514 24.54 10.92 -34.37
N ALA A 515 24.66 9.83 -33.61
CA ALA A 515 24.08 8.53 -33.98
C ALA A 515 22.55 8.61 -34.14
N LEU A 516 21.85 9.30 -33.23
CA LEU A 516 20.41 9.51 -33.33
C LEU A 516 20.00 10.32 -34.56
N ARG A 517 20.81 11.28 -35.01
CA ARG A 517 20.54 12.05 -36.21
C ARG A 517 20.72 11.23 -37.48
N GLU A 518 21.79 10.43 -37.55
CA GLU A 518 22.17 9.66 -38.74
C GLU A 518 21.32 8.37 -38.90
N GLU A 519 21.07 7.66 -37.81
CA GLU A 519 20.45 6.32 -37.84
C GLU A 519 18.91 6.31 -37.73
N ILE A 520 18.33 7.37 -37.15
CA ILE A 520 16.87 7.51 -37.04
C ILE A 520 16.37 8.88 -37.49
N PRO A 521 16.65 9.29 -38.74
CA PRO A 521 16.33 10.63 -39.23
C PRO A 521 14.82 10.94 -39.21
N ASN A 522 13.97 9.94 -39.45
CA ASN A 522 12.52 10.10 -39.52
C ASN A 522 11.82 10.18 -38.14
N THR A 523 12.53 9.90 -37.06
CA THR A 523 12.02 10.03 -35.70
C THR A 523 12.14 11.48 -35.24
N THR A 524 11.07 12.08 -34.73
CA THR A 524 11.10 13.39 -34.05
C THR A 524 11.80 13.25 -32.73
N LYS A 525 12.81 14.09 -32.46
CA LYS A 525 13.60 14.03 -31.25
C LYS A 525 13.37 15.29 -30.41
N ILE A 526 12.97 15.12 -29.17
CA ILE A 526 12.79 16.23 -28.22
C ILE A 526 13.79 16.04 -27.09
N ILE A 527 14.77 16.94 -26.99
CA ILE A 527 15.89 16.85 -26.06
C ILE A 527 15.78 17.98 -25.03
N ILE A 528 15.45 17.64 -23.81
CA ILE A 528 15.54 18.57 -22.70
C ILE A 528 16.96 18.51 -22.15
N ALA A 529 17.64 19.65 -22.11
CA ALA A 529 18.98 19.74 -21.55
C ALA A 529 19.16 21.03 -20.73
N GLN A 530 20.14 21.00 -19.83
CA GLN A 530 20.57 22.18 -19.06
C GLN A 530 21.73 22.87 -19.76
N ARG A 531 22.49 22.12 -20.58
CA ARG A 531 23.64 22.62 -21.32
C ARG A 531 23.25 22.99 -22.74
N ILE A 532 23.63 24.18 -23.18
CA ILE A 532 23.42 24.63 -24.56
C ILE A 532 24.15 23.71 -25.56
N SER A 533 25.36 23.24 -25.20
CA SER A 533 26.12 22.31 -26.04
C SER A 533 25.37 21.02 -26.39
N SER A 534 24.39 20.63 -25.61
CA SER A 534 23.56 19.45 -25.89
C SER A 534 22.42 19.72 -26.87
N VAL A 535 22.06 20.96 -27.15
CA VAL A 535 20.94 21.33 -28.02
C VAL A 535 21.27 22.32 -29.12
N GLN A 536 22.48 22.88 -29.13
CA GLN A 536 22.89 23.89 -30.13
C GLN A 536 22.80 23.40 -31.59
N ASP A 537 22.94 22.08 -31.81
CA ASP A 537 22.84 21.45 -33.10
C ASP A 537 21.40 21.01 -33.46
N ALA A 538 20.41 21.33 -32.64
CA ALA A 538 19.00 21.03 -32.89
C ALA A 538 18.46 21.92 -34.03
N ASP A 539 17.49 21.39 -34.79
CA ASP A 539 16.86 22.17 -35.88
C ASP A 539 16.16 23.41 -35.36
N ARG A 540 15.55 23.30 -34.17
CA ARG A 540 15.00 24.43 -33.43
C ARG A 540 15.19 24.23 -31.92
N ILE A 541 15.24 25.35 -31.21
CA ILE A 541 15.38 25.37 -29.76
C ILE A 541 14.21 26.17 -29.16
N LEU A 542 13.53 25.56 -28.20
CA LEU A 542 12.50 26.17 -27.40
C LEU A 542 13.11 26.67 -26.07
N VAL A 543 12.98 27.95 -25.81
CA VAL A 543 13.33 28.54 -24.50
C VAL A 543 12.05 28.71 -23.68
N LEU A 544 11.93 27.95 -22.59
CA LEU A 544 10.83 28.00 -21.65
C LEU A 544 11.20 28.83 -20.42
N ASP A 545 10.36 29.79 -20.08
CA ASP A 545 10.52 30.61 -18.89
C ASP A 545 9.16 30.77 -18.17
N GLU A 546 9.13 30.49 -16.85
CA GLU A 546 7.92 30.53 -16.02
C GLU A 546 6.68 29.84 -16.63
N GLY A 547 6.88 28.75 -17.35
CA GLY A 547 5.79 27.99 -17.98
C GLY A 547 5.24 28.61 -19.26
N ARG A 548 5.95 29.53 -19.90
CA ARG A 548 5.60 30.18 -21.17
C ARG A 548 6.71 30.01 -22.21
N VAL A 549 6.36 30.10 -23.47
CA VAL A 549 7.34 30.17 -24.56
C VAL A 549 7.98 31.55 -24.55
N ASN A 550 9.26 31.62 -24.21
CA ASN A 550 10.06 32.85 -24.24
C ASN A 550 10.73 33.05 -25.61
N GLY A 551 11.07 31.96 -26.30
CA GLY A 551 11.64 32.00 -27.65
C GLY A 551 11.62 30.64 -28.32
N PHE A 552 11.47 30.63 -29.64
CA PHE A 552 11.53 29.43 -30.47
C PHE A 552 12.21 29.74 -31.78
N GLY A 553 13.35 29.11 -32.06
CA GLY A 553 14.15 29.38 -33.27
C GLY A 553 15.42 28.56 -33.36
N THR A 554 16.26 28.83 -34.34
CA THR A 554 17.58 28.21 -34.45
C THR A 554 18.55 28.79 -33.39
N HIS A 555 19.67 28.12 -33.16
CA HIS A 555 20.73 28.61 -32.28
C HIS A 555 21.13 30.06 -32.62
N GLU A 556 21.36 30.35 -33.92
CA GLU A 556 21.76 31.68 -34.38
C GLU A 556 20.68 32.74 -34.16
N GLN A 557 19.40 32.39 -34.44
CA GLN A 557 18.28 33.31 -34.23
C GLN A 557 18.10 33.66 -32.73
N LEU A 558 18.18 32.65 -31.86
CA LEU A 558 18.04 32.89 -30.42
C LEU A 558 19.24 33.66 -29.86
N LEU A 559 20.43 33.36 -30.35
CA LEU A 559 21.64 34.09 -29.95
C LEU A 559 21.57 35.59 -30.35
N ALA A 560 20.88 35.91 -31.44
CA ALA A 560 20.69 37.29 -31.91
C ALA A 560 19.53 38.03 -31.18
N SER A 561 18.46 37.32 -30.80
CA SER A 561 17.19 37.93 -30.38
C SER A 561 16.74 37.63 -28.97
N ASN A 562 17.19 36.52 -28.36
CA ASN A 562 16.68 36.06 -27.05
C ASN A 562 17.69 36.36 -25.93
N ARG A 563 17.32 37.25 -25.03
CA ARG A 563 18.18 37.68 -23.92
C ARG A 563 18.53 36.53 -22.96
N ILE A 564 17.56 35.69 -22.59
CA ILE A 564 17.79 34.55 -21.68
C ILE A 564 18.77 33.58 -22.30
N TYR A 565 18.58 33.25 -23.58
CA TYR A 565 19.48 32.37 -24.31
C TYR A 565 20.91 32.90 -24.40
N GLN A 566 21.06 34.21 -24.68
CA GLN A 566 22.38 34.90 -24.72
C GLN A 566 23.11 34.84 -23.38
N GLU A 567 22.42 35.14 -22.28
CA GLU A 567 23.01 35.14 -20.94
C GLU A 567 23.50 33.75 -20.55
N VAL A 568 22.69 32.69 -20.82
CA VAL A 568 23.11 31.31 -20.54
C VAL A 568 24.26 30.88 -21.43
N TYR A 569 24.23 31.22 -22.71
CA TYR A 569 25.32 30.91 -23.65
C TYR A 569 26.64 31.57 -23.20
N GLN A 570 26.61 32.85 -22.83
CA GLN A 570 27.80 33.55 -22.34
C GLN A 570 28.32 32.92 -21.03
N GLY A 571 27.41 32.61 -20.08
CA GLY A 571 27.78 31.97 -18.82
C GLY A 571 28.47 30.62 -19.03
N GLN A 572 27.93 29.78 -19.92
CA GLN A 572 28.50 28.45 -20.17
C GLN A 572 29.78 28.46 -21.04
N THR A 573 29.96 29.46 -21.91
CA THR A 573 31.19 29.60 -22.73
C THR A 573 32.34 30.30 -22.02
N GLN A 574 32.06 31.17 -21.03
CA GLN A 574 33.09 31.90 -20.30
C GLN A 574 33.52 31.27 -18.98
N GLY A 575 33.03 30.09 -18.65
CA GLY A 575 33.56 29.31 -17.53
C GLY A 575 32.61 29.14 -16.33
N GLY A 576 31.35 28.79 -16.56
CA GLY A 576 30.58 28.14 -15.52
C GLY A 576 29.19 28.62 -15.15
N GLY A 577 28.50 29.38 -15.97
CA GLY A 577 27.08 29.77 -15.69
C GLY A 577 26.06 28.74 -16.15
N ASP A 578 25.12 28.38 -15.29
CA ASP A 578 23.93 27.61 -15.60
C ASP A 578 22.67 28.50 -15.51
N PHE A 579 21.48 28.03 -15.98
CA PHE A 579 20.21 28.78 -15.90
C PHE A 579 19.85 29.24 -14.48
N ASP A 580 20.35 28.54 -13.45
CA ASP A 580 19.98 28.76 -12.06
C ASP A 580 20.89 29.76 -11.31
N GLU A 581 21.97 30.33 -11.93
CA GLU A 581 22.88 31.29 -11.27
C GLU A 581 22.34 32.72 -11.16
N LYS A 582 21.11 32.99 -11.59
CA LYS A 582 20.54 34.36 -11.67
C LYS A 582 19.84 34.91 -10.42
N GLU A 583 19.74 34.19 -9.32
CA GLU A 583 19.07 34.68 -8.09
C GLU A 583 20.05 34.99 -6.97
N GLY A 584 20.94 35.92 -7.17
CA GLY A 584 21.91 36.34 -6.14
C GLY A 584 22.52 37.72 -6.38
N ALA A 585 21.74 38.70 -6.90
CA ALA A 585 22.16 40.08 -6.94
C ALA A 585 21.00 41.01 -6.54
#